data_12bd75473cf05fcc9cd8136ffd262c2e
#
_entry.id   12bd75473cf05fcc9cd8136ffd262c2e
#
_cell.length_a   1.000
_cell.length_b   1.000
_cell.length_c   1.000
_cell.angle_alpha   90.00
_cell.angle_beta   90.00
_cell.angle_gamma   90.00
#
_symmetry.space_group_name_H-M   'P 1'
#
loop_
_entity.id
_entity.type
_entity.pdbx_description
1 polymer ?
#
loop_
_entity_poly.entity_id
_entity_poly.type
_entity_poly.pdbx_seq_one_letter_code
_entity_poly.pdbx_strand_id
1 'polypeptide(L)'
;MPNLNDIMEMMDALETKAIITIPTFCVAVRNRHSSCRKCADVCLADAFTIEKNELNIDAGACVACGACVAVCPTSALVPMDPMPDDLAGAVAETTNAADGLTVIACARKAARNVGDPDKYAVVPCLARMEEELLVELVARGVPEICLVDGDCRTCKYRGAVPAIDDTVESTRALIEAMGSDAQITRTSEFPASVQVEDMRKAVGAARREFFTSSGHYAKDVAKSAAEKVVNEKLAQLHLQKQEQTLREKLGVKNGAGKMPTIEAERNIAILDAMSRIGDPDEPAVDEMFTRIFGDIAIDAEKCSGCGMCVMFCPTDALRKAVDRHPDEGKAYLEFQVSDCVQCNLCADACLKKCIEIVPVVSMEELFDFEPRLVEIPAAKKGNKLFNRNK
;
A
#
# COMPACT_ATOMS: atom_id res chain seq x y z
N MET A 1 4.37 -24.93 26.55
CA MET A 1 4.80 -25.32 25.18
C MET A 1 3.53 -25.58 24.40
N PRO A 2 3.36 -25.00 23.19
CA PRO A 2 2.23 -25.36 22.33
C PRO A 2 2.31 -26.86 22.03
N ASN A 3 1.16 -27.55 22.02
CA ASN A 3 1.12 -28.97 21.68
C ASN A 3 1.26 -29.16 20.16
N LEU A 4 1.49 -30.40 19.71
CA LEU A 4 1.74 -30.70 18.29
C LEU A 4 0.54 -30.31 17.38
N ASN A 5 -0.69 -30.37 17.91
CA ASN A 5 -1.88 -29.95 17.17
C ASN A 5 -1.96 -28.43 17.03
N ASP A 6 -1.58 -27.65 18.07
CA ASP A 6 -1.51 -26.19 17.98
C ASP A 6 -0.48 -25.76 16.93
N ILE A 7 0.63 -26.50 16.82
CA ILE A 7 1.67 -26.25 15.80
C ILE A 7 1.17 -26.62 14.40
N MET A 8 0.45 -27.74 14.27
CA MET A 8 -0.14 -28.15 12.97
C MET A 8 -1.24 -27.19 12.53
N GLU A 9 -2.16 -26.78 13.43
CA GLU A 9 -3.18 -25.76 13.12
C GLU A 9 -2.55 -24.40 12.77
N MET A 10 -1.42 -24.06 13.41
CA MET A 10 -0.64 -22.87 13.04
C MET A 10 0.02 -23.03 11.68
N MET A 11 0.58 -24.19 11.35
CA MET A 11 1.18 -24.44 10.04
C MET A 11 0.12 -24.43 8.94
N ASP A 12 -1.02 -25.08 9.13
CA ASP A 12 -2.14 -25.05 8.18
C ASP A 12 -2.69 -23.62 7.99
N ALA A 13 -2.73 -22.81 9.05
CA ALA A 13 -3.13 -21.40 8.96
C ALA A 13 -2.09 -20.52 8.25
N LEU A 14 -0.82 -20.92 8.19
CA LEU A 14 0.28 -20.22 7.54
C LEU A 14 0.41 -20.59 6.05
N GLU A 15 0.24 -21.86 5.71
CA GLU A 15 0.30 -22.33 4.33
C GLU A 15 -0.80 -21.75 3.43
N THR A 16 -1.86 -21.19 4.02
CA THR A 16 -3.03 -20.69 3.28
C THR A 16 -3.13 -19.18 3.15
N LYS A 17 -2.29 -18.39 3.83
CA LYS A 17 -2.39 -16.93 3.79
C LYS A 17 -1.39 -16.30 2.83
N ALA A 18 -1.85 -16.05 1.61
CA ALA A 18 -1.09 -15.26 0.63
C ALA A 18 -0.98 -13.77 1.00
N ILE A 19 -1.93 -13.26 1.81
CA ILE A 19 -2.00 -11.87 2.27
C ILE A 19 -2.21 -11.86 3.79
N ILE A 20 -1.37 -11.13 4.51
CA ILE A 20 -1.54 -10.88 5.94
C ILE A 20 -2.23 -9.53 6.14
N THR A 21 -3.09 -9.45 7.15
CA THR A 21 -3.76 -8.21 7.55
C THR A 21 -3.12 -7.62 8.79
N ILE A 22 -2.95 -6.28 8.82
CA ILE A 22 -2.59 -5.50 10.01
C ILE A 22 -3.84 -4.71 10.42
N PRO A 23 -4.70 -5.25 11.31
CA PRO A 23 -6.00 -4.64 11.61
C PRO A 23 -5.91 -3.22 12.15
N THR A 24 -4.86 -2.91 12.91
CA THR A 24 -4.63 -1.56 13.48
C THR A 24 -4.39 -0.50 12.42
N PHE A 25 -3.96 -0.88 11.22
CA PHE A 25 -3.75 0.03 10.09
C PHE A 25 -5.02 0.21 9.26
N CYS A 26 -5.93 -0.75 9.27
CA CYS A 26 -7.13 -0.72 8.44
C CYS A 26 -8.13 0.34 8.90
N VAL A 27 -8.44 1.31 8.05
CA VAL A 27 -9.38 2.40 8.36
C VAL A 27 -10.82 1.91 8.59
N ALA A 28 -11.21 0.82 7.93
CA ALA A 28 -12.53 0.20 8.15
C ALA A 28 -12.64 -0.48 9.52
N VAL A 29 -11.51 -0.95 10.07
CA VAL A 29 -11.43 -1.47 11.44
C VAL A 29 -11.41 -0.32 12.45
N ARG A 30 -10.73 0.77 12.13
CA ARG A 30 -10.60 1.95 13.02
C ARG A 30 -11.93 2.66 13.26
N ASN A 31 -12.81 2.71 12.27
CA ASN A 31 -14.09 3.41 12.39
C ASN A 31 -15.21 2.68 11.64
N ARG A 32 -16.29 2.37 12.37
CA ARG A 32 -17.48 1.71 11.81
C ARG A 32 -18.20 2.52 10.71
N HIS A 33 -17.93 3.81 10.60
CA HIS A 33 -18.50 4.69 9.57
C HIS A 33 -17.58 4.83 8.35
N SER A 34 -16.40 4.18 8.36
CA SER A 34 -15.52 4.17 7.20
C SER A 34 -16.21 3.57 5.99
N SER A 35 -16.16 4.28 4.89
CA SER A 35 -16.64 3.82 3.58
C SER A 35 -15.58 3.01 2.82
N CYS A 36 -14.37 2.88 3.35
CA CYS A 36 -13.26 2.22 2.67
C CYS A 36 -13.55 0.74 2.40
N ARG A 37 -13.61 0.39 1.11
CA ARG A 37 -13.74 -0.96 0.59
C ARG A 37 -12.74 -1.26 -0.53
N LYS A 38 -11.69 -0.44 -0.69
CA LYS A 38 -10.75 -0.53 -1.82
C LYS A 38 -10.24 -1.95 -2.06
N CYS A 39 -9.86 -2.67 -0.99
CA CYS A 39 -9.39 -4.06 -1.10
C CYS A 39 -10.49 -5.05 -1.52
N ALA A 40 -11.73 -4.86 -1.04
CA ALA A 40 -12.86 -5.68 -1.41
C ALA A 40 -13.32 -5.39 -2.85
N ASP A 41 -13.34 -4.11 -3.24
CA ASP A 41 -13.82 -3.69 -4.56
C ASP A 41 -12.86 -4.13 -5.69
N VAL A 42 -11.56 -4.23 -5.42
CA VAL A 42 -10.58 -4.73 -6.39
C VAL A 42 -10.46 -6.26 -6.38
N CYS A 43 -11.02 -6.93 -5.38
CA CYS A 43 -10.89 -8.38 -5.22
C CYS A 43 -11.81 -9.15 -6.15
N LEU A 44 -11.25 -9.79 -7.15
CA LEU A 44 -11.98 -10.59 -8.14
C LEU A 44 -12.46 -11.96 -7.64
N ALA A 45 -11.99 -12.35 -6.46
CA ALA A 45 -12.30 -13.61 -5.82
C ALA A 45 -13.30 -13.45 -4.67
N ASP A 46 -13.79 -12.22 -4.44
CA ASP A 46 -14.69 -11.88 -3.32
C ASP A 46 -14.21 -12.39 -1.95
N ALA A 47 -12.86 -12.42 -1.78
CA ALA A 47 -12.24 -13.01 -0.60
C ALA A 47 -12.34 -12.13 0.66
N PHE A 48 -12.82 -10.90 0.56
CA PHE A 48 -12.85 -9.95 1.68
C PHE A 48 -14.24 -9.83 2.31
N THR A 49 -14.26 -9.91 3.64
CA THR A 49 -15.42 -9.53 4.46
C THR A 49 -15.03 -8.40 5.39
N ILE A 50 -15.77 -7.27 5.33
CA ILE A 50 -15.55 -6.09 6.16
C ILE A 50 -16.86 -5.83 6.91
N GLU A 51 -16.93 -6.26 8.16
CA GLU A 51 -18.11 -6.14 9.01
C GLU A 51 -17.71 -5.89 10.46
N LYS A 52 -18.51 -5.10 11.18
CA LYS A 52 -18.37 -4.88 12.64
C LYS A 52 -16.97 -4.48 13.10
N ASN A 53 -16.27 -3.64 12.30
CA ASN A 53 -14.88 -3.25 12.52
C ASN A 53 -13.88 -4.42 12.45
N GLU A 54 -14.19 -5.43 11.68
CA GLU A 54 -13.31 -6.55 11.40
C GLU A 54 -13.07 -6.66 9.90
N LEU A 55 -11.83 -6.97 9.54
CA LEU A 55 -11.39 -7.25 8.18
C LEU A 55 -10.92 -8.70 8.15
N ASN A 56 -11.62 -9.52 7.39
CA ASN A 56 -11.31 -10.93 7.22
C ASN A 56 -11.04 -11.26 5.75
N ILE A 57 -10.09 -12.16 5.52
CA ILE A 57 -9.76 -12.71 4.20
C ILE A 57 -10.04 -14.20 4.23
N ASP A 58 -10.88 -14.67 3.32
CA ASP A 58 -11.04 -16.10 3.04
C ASP A 58 -9.81 -16.60 2.27
N ALA A 59 -8.94 -17.31 2.96
CA ALA A 59 -7.72 -17.87 2.37
C ALA A 59 -8.01 -18.89 1.28
N GLY A 60 -9.13 -19.61 1.35
CA GLY A 60 -9.54 -20.58 0.33
C GLY A 60 -10.01 -19.92 -0.98
N ALA A 61 -10.62 -18.73 -0.89
CA ALA A 61 -11.03 -17.94 -2.03
C ALA A 61 -9.87 -17.08 -2.60
N CYS A 62 -8.91 -16.68 -1.76
CA CYS A 62 -7.82 -15.80 -2.15
C CYS A 62 -6.90 -16.44 -3.19
N VAL A 63 -6.69 -15.73 -4.30
CA VAL A 63 -5.88 -16.17 -5.44
C VAL A 63 -4.47 -15.56 -5.48
N ALA A 64 -4.04 -14.91 -4.43
CA ALA A 64 -2.71 -14.32 -4.27
C ALA A 64 -2.34 -13.29 -5.36
N CYS A 65 -3.29 -12.65 -6.03
CA CYS A 65 -2.99 -11.71 -7.11
C CYS A 65 -2.31 -10.41 -6.66
N GLY A 66 -2.45 -10.03 -5.37
CA GLY A 66 -1.82 -8.85 -4.78
C GLY A 66 -2.51 -7.50 -5.04
N ALA A 67 -3.56 -7.43 -5.86
CA ALA A 67 -4.25 -6.18 -6.18
C ALA A 67 -4.72 -5.39 -4.95
N CYS A 68 -5.16 -6.09 -3.91
CA CYS A 68 -5.62 -5.48 -2.66
C CYS A 68 -4.50 -4.76 -1.90
N VAL A 69 -3.26 -5.20 -2.05
CA VAL A 69 -2.07 -4.56 -1.44
C VAL A 69 -1.81 -3.22 -2.11
N ALA A 70 -1.76 -3.20 -3.44
CA ALA A 70 -1.49 -2.00 -4.23
C ALA A 70 -2.51 -0.86 -3.97
N VAL A 71 -3.78 -1.19 -3.74
CA VAL A 71 -4.84 -0.18 -3.52
C VAL A 71 -5.05 0.20 -2.04
N CYS A 72 -4.36 -0.47 -1.10
CA CYS A 72 -4.56 -0.18 0.33
C CYS A 72 -3.87 1.13 0.71
N PRO A 73 -4.61 2.19 1.13
CA PRO A 73 -4.01 3.49 1.37
C PRO A 73 -3.15 3.54 2.65
N THR A 74 -3.34 2.60 3.55
CA THR A 74 -2.66 2.56 4.86
C THR A 74 -1.74 1.35 5.01
N SER A 75 -1.39 0.67 3.92
CA SER A 75 -0.54 -0.54 3.91
C SER A 75 -0.97 -1.60 4.94
N ALA A 76 -2.28 -1.70 5.19
CA ALA A 76 -2.85 -2.67 6.13
C ALA A 76 -2.81 -4.12 5.63
N LEU A 77 -2.37 -4.34 4.40
CA LEU A 77 -2.31 -5.65 3.74
C LEU A 77 -0.87 -5.90 3.26
N VAL A 78 -0.30 -7.02 3.67
CA VAL A 78 1.08 -7.40 3.35
C VAL A 78 1.06 -8.69 2.52
N PRO A 79 1.67 -8.71 1.34
CA PRO A 79 1.80 -9.92 0.54
C PRO A 79 2.91 -10.81 1.09
N MET A 80 2.70 -12.13 1.02
CA MET A 80 3.66 -13.11 1.55
C MET A 80 4.53 -13.76 0.47
N ASP A 81 4.07 -13.75 -0.78
CA ASP A 81 4.80 -14.36 -1.89
C ASP A 81 4.54 -13.60 -3.21
N PRO A 82 5.57 -12.94 -3.76
CA PRO A 82 6.81 -12.55 -3.09
C PRO A 82 6.58 -11.45 -2.02
N MET A 83 7.40 -11.43 -0.98
CA MET A 83 7.44 -10.28 -0.07
C MET A 83 8.01 -9.05 -0.79
N PRO A 84 7.75 -7.81 -0.30
CA PRO A 84 8.24 -6.60 -0.97
C PRO A 84 9.76 -6.59 -1.18
N ASP A 85 10.54 -6.94 -0.16
CA ASP A 85 12.01 -6.97 -0.24
C ASP A 85 12.52 -8.05 -1.21
N ASP A 86 11.89 -9.23 -1.20
CA ASP A 86 12.25 -10.33 -2.12
C ASP A 86 11.94 -9.93 -3.57
N LEU A 87 10.81 -9.26 -3.81
CA LEU A 87 10.46 -8.74 -5.13
C LEU A 87 11.45 -7.68 -5.59
N ALA A 88 11.77 -6.71 -4.73
CA ALA A 88 12.73 -5.65 -5.05
C ALA A 88 14.12 -6.22 -5.36
N GLY A 89 14.57 -7.22 -4.61
CA GLY A 89 15.81 -7.95 -4.86
C GLY A 89 15.80 -8.68 -6.22
N ALA A 90 14.77 -9.45 -6.50
CA ALA A 90 14.61 -10.17 -7.78
C ALA A 90 14.56 -9.19 -8.97
N VAL A 91 13.86 -8.06 -8.84
CA VAL A 91 13.81 -7.04 -9.89
C VAL A 91 15.20 -6.42 -10.12
N ALA A 92 15.94 -6.11 -9.06
CA ALA A 92 17.30 -5.55 -9.19
C ALA A 92 18.26 -6.54 -9.88
N GLU A 93 18.24 -7.82 -9.51
CA GLU A 93 19.06 -8.87 -10.11
C GLU A 93 18.77 -9.04 -11.60
N THR A 94 17.49 -9.16 -11.98
CA THR A 94 17.07 -9.36 -13.37
C THR A 94 17.28 -8.11 -14.23
N THR A 95 17.16 -6.91 -13.68
CA THR A 95 17.48 -5.65 -14.36
C THR A 95 18.97 -5.58 -14.71
N ASN A 96 19.85 -5.98 -13.79
CA ASN A 96 21.29 -6.06 -14.05
C ASN A 96 21.62 -7.08 -15.14
N ALA A 97 20.95 -8.24 -15.14
CA ALA A 97 21.14 -9.28 -16.15
C ALA A 97 20.59 -8.89 -17.52
N ALA A 98 19.66 -7.95 -17.59
CA ALA A 98 19.06 -7.43 -18.82
C ALA A 98 19.65 -6.08 -19.28
N ASP A 99 20.91 -5.77 -18.91
CA ASP A 99 21.63 -4.56 -19.31
C ASP A 99 20.90 -3.26 -18.93
N GLY A 100 20.20 -3.22 -17.79
CA GLY A 100 19.48 -2.07 -17.28
C GLY A 100 18.01 -1.95 -17.71
N LEU A 101 17.53 -2.85 -18.57
CA LEU A 101 16.10 -2.94 -18.88
C LEU A 101 15.36 -3.69 -17.75
N THR A 102 14.43 -3.03 -17.08
CA THR A 102 13.61 -3.71 -16.09
C THR A 102 12.41 -4.38 -16.75
N VAL A 103 12.30 -5.69 -16.59
CA VAL A 103 11.17 -6.48 -17.08
C VAL A 103 10.51 -7.24 -15.94
N ILE A 104 9.21 -7.02 -15.76
CA ILE A 104 8.39 -7.70 -14.77
C ILE A 104 7.24 -8.41 -15.48
N ALA A 105 7.15 -9.71 -15.32
CA ALA A 105 6.14 -10.53 -16.00
C ALA A 105 5.15 -11.15 -15.03
N CYS A 106 3.88 -11.26 -15.44
CA CYS A 106 2.93 -12.04 -14.68
C CYS A 106 3.24 -13.54 -14.80
N ALA A 107 2.99 -14.32 -13.74
CA ALA A 107 3.27 -15.75 -13.68
C ALA A 107 2.64 -16.53 -14.84
N ARG A 108 1.47 -16.10 -15.34
CA ARG A 108 0.81 -16.73 -16.51
C ARG A 108 1.62 -16.54 -17.79
N LYS A 109 2.30 -15.41 -17.96
CA LYS A 109 3.16 -15.14 -19.12
C LYS A 109 4.50 -15.87 -18.97
N ALA A 110 5.09 -15.79 -17.78
CA ALA A 110 6.32 -16.50 -17.44
C ALA A 110 6.23 -18.01 -17.70
N ALA A 111 5.10 -18.64 -17.36
CA ALA A 111 4.83 -20.06 -17.57
C ALA A 111 4.86 -20.51 -19.06
N ARG A 112 4.87 -19.57 -20.01
CA ARG A 112 5.01 -19.89 -21.44
C ARG A 112 6.45 -20.13 -21.89
N ASN A 113 7.44 -19.83 -21.01
CA ASN A 113 8.87 -20.02 -21.22
C ASN A 113 9.40 -19.39 -22.54
N VAL A 114 8.87 -18.22 -22.91
CA VAL A 114 9.32 -17.46 -24.09
C VAL A 114 10.45 -16.51 -23.74
N GLY A 115 10.44 -15.96 -22.51
CA GLY A 115 11.49 -15.09 -21.96
C GLY A 115 12.59 -15.91 -21.29
N ASP A 116 13.78 -15.31 -21.22
CA ASP A 116 14.92 -15.79 -20.44
C ASP A 116 14.65 -15.53 -18.95
N PRO A 117 14.47 -16.55 -18.10
CA PRO A 117 14.07 -16.37 -16.71
C PRO A 117 15.06 -15.57 -15.86
N ASP A 118 16.32 -15.50 -16.29
CA ASP A 118 17.34 -14.71 -15.59
C ASP A 118 17.21 -13.19 -15.86
N LYS A 119 16.40 -12.79 -16.82
CA LYS A 119 16.27 -11.40 -17.30
C LYS A 119 14.93 -10.74 -16.99
N TYR A 120 14.07 -11.38 -16.23
CA TYR A 120 12.81 -10.77 -15.78
C TYR A 120 12.36 -11.28 -14.43
N ALA A 121 11.78 -10.40 -13.64
CA ALA A 121 11.14 -10.76 -12.38
C ALA A 121 9.71 -11.28 -12.62
N VAL A 122 9.23 -12.17 -11.74
CA VAL A 122 7.90 -12.77 -11.84
C VAL A 122 7.03 -12.35 -10.67
N VAL A 123 5.78 -11.95 -10.99
CA VAL A 123 4.74 -11.69 -9.98
C VAL A 123 3.50 -12.52 -10.30
N PRO A 124 2.69 -12.88 -9.29
CA PRO A 124 1.44 -13.62 -9.53
C PRO A 124 0.54 -12.95 -10.55
N CYS A 125 0.36 -11.64 -10.43
CA CYS A 125 -0.35 -10.78 -11.36
C CYS A 125 0.27 -9.37 -11.33
N LEU A 126 0.30 -8.65 -12.45
CA LEU A 126 0.80 -7.27 -12.49
C LEU A 126 -0.01 -6.29 -11.64
N ALA A 127 -1.25 -6.64 -11.23
CA ALA A 127 -2.01 -5.86 -10.25
C ALA A 127 -1.35 -5.80 -8.85
N ARG A 128 -0.28 -6.58 -8.63
CA ARG A 128 0.58 -6.52 -7.44
C ARG A 128 1.53 -5.31 -7.46
N MET A 129 1.73 -4.70 -8.62
CA MET A 129 2.64 -3.56 -8.73
C MET A 129 2.14 -2.37 -7.91
N GLU A 130 3.08 -1.74 -7.23
CA GLU A 130 2.86 -0.55 -6.42
C GLU A 130 3.71 0.60 -6.95
N GLU A 131 3.22 1.82 -6.82
CA GLU A 131 3.93 3.04 -7.23
C GLU A 131 5.29 3.14 -6.54
N GLU A 132 5.37 2.77 -5.27
CA GLU A 132 6.60 2.80 -4.48
C GLU A 132 7.76 2.08 -5.18
N LEU A 133 7.53 0.82 -5.60
CA LEU A 133 8.55 0.04 -6.31
C LEU A 133 8.90 0.67 -7.67
N LEU A 134 7.90 1.10 -8.43
CA LEU A 134 8.13 1.61 -9.79
C LEU A 134 8.84 2.97 -9.78
N VAL A 135 8.46 3.88 -8.88
CA VAL A 135 9.13 5.18 -8.71
C VAL A 135 10.57 4.98 -8.20
N GLU A 136 10.78 4.06 -7.27
CA GLU A 136 12.11 3.71 -6.75
C GLU A 136 13.05 3.20 -7.86
N LEU A 137 12.54 2.38 -8.80
CA LEU A 137 13.33 1.92 -9.94
C LEU A 137 13.77 3.08 -10.83
N VAL A 138 12.88 4.02 -11.11
CA VAL A 138 13.22 5.23 -11.89
C VAL A 138 14.24 6.08 -11.13
N ALA A 139 14.08 6.26 -9.81
CA ALA A 139 15.04 6.98 -8.97
C ALA A 139 16.45 6.34 -8.94
N ARG A 140 16.54 5.04 -9.20
CA ARG A 140 17.82 4.32 -9.39
C ARG A 140 18.40 4.46 -10.79
N GLY A 141 17.75 5.21 -11.66
CA GLY A 141 18.23 5.47 -13.03
C GLY A 141 17.76 4.46 -14.07
N VAL A 142 16.71 3.67 -13.79
CA VAL A 142 16.11 2.76 -14.77
C VAL A 142 15.35 3.59 -15.82
N PRO A 143 15.77 3.60 -17.10
CA PRO A 143 15.13 4.41 -18.12
C PRO A 143 13.85 3.81 -18.68
N GLU A 144 13.70 2.47 -18.57
CA GLU A 144 12.56 1.76 -19.12
C GLU A 144 12.15 0.59 -18.24
N ILE A 145 10.86 0.56 -17.88
CA ILE A 145 10.21 -0.53 -17.15
C ILE A 145 9.17 -1.17 -18.07
N CYS A 146 9.33 -2.44 -18.37
CA CYS A 146 8.45 -3.22 -19.21
C CYS A 146 7.61 -4.20 -18.38
N LEU A 147 6.31 -3.94 -18.28
CA LEU A 147 5.36 -4.83 -17.60
C LEU A 147 4.76 -5.79 -18.61
N VAL A 148 5.12 -7.09 -18.52
CA VAL A 148 4.72 -8.11 -19.50
C VAL A 148 3.55 -8.92 -18.97
N ASP A 149 2.36 -8.69 -19.52
CA ASP A 149 1.18 -9.45 -19.15
C ASP A 149 0.93 -10.67 -20.09
N GLY A 150 0.07 -11.58 -19.63
CA GLY A 150 -0.52 -12.56 -20.53
C GLY A 150 -1.70 -11.92 -21.28
N ASP A 151 -2.41 -12.69 -22.10
CA ASP A 151 -3.69 -12.21 -22.62
C ASP A 151 -4.70 -12.13 -21.47
N CYS A 152 -4.78 -10.93 -20.85
CA CYS A 152 -5.66 -10.67 -19.72
C CYS A 152 -7.14 -10.88 -20.07
N ARG A 153 -7.53 -10.73 -21.34
CA ARG A 153 -8.93 -10.97 -21.79
C ARG A 153 -9.36 -12.42 -21.57
N THR A 154 -8.43 -13.37 -21.66
CA THR A 154 -8.67 -14.79 -21.42
C THR A 154 -8.29 -15.24 -20.00
N CYS A 155 -7.80 -14.34 -19.18
CA CYS A 155 -7.46 -14.60 -17.79
C CYS A 155 -8.73 -14.64 -16.92
N LYS A 156 -8.78 -15.59 -15.98
CA LYS A 156 -9.86 -15.60 -14.97
C LYS A 156 -9.86 -14.34 -14.09
N TYR A 157 -8.71 -13.65 -14.01
CA TYR A 157 -8.54 -12.41 -13.26
C TYR A 157 -8.57 -11.15 -14.14
N ARG A 158 -9.25 -11.17 -15.29
CA ARG A 158 -9.29 -10.02 -16.23
C ARG A 158 -9.79 -8.71 -15.62
N GLY A 159 -10.60 -8.77 -14.56
CA GLY A 159 -11.09 -7.58 -13.85
C GLY A 159 -9.98 -6.83 -13.08
N ALA A 160 -8.77 -7.39 -12.93
CA ALA A 160 -7.62 -6.68 -12.35
C ALA A 160 -6.97 -5.67 -13.31
N VAL A 161 -7.33 -5.68 -14.59
CA VAL A 161 -6.73 -4.79 -15.61
C VAL A 161 -6.85 -3.31 -15.25
N PRO A 162 -8.00 -2.78 -14.81
CA PRO A 162 -8.10 -1.37 -14.41
C PRO A 162 -7.10 -1.02 -13.29
N ALA A 163 -6.95 -1.86 -12.27
CA ALA A 163 -6.01 -1.60 -11.19
C ALA A 163 -4.54 -1.58 -11.66
N ILE A 164 -4.19 -2.37 -12.68
CA ILE A 164 -2.86 -2.31 -13.30
C ILE A 164 -2.67 -0.97 -14.03
N ASP A 165 -3.67 -0.58 -14.83
CA ASP A 165 -3.62 0.66 -15.60
C ASP A 165 -3.56 1.88 -14.67
N ASP A 166 -4.37 1.91 -13.61
CA ASP A 166 -4.36 2.94 -12.58
C ASP A 166 -2.98 3.08 -11.90
N THR A 167 -2.31 1.95 -11.60
CA THR A 167 -0.96 1.98 -11.02
C THR A 167 0.07 2.57 -11.99
N VAL A 168 0.02 2.15 -13.25
CA VAL A 168 0.94 2.65 -14.29
C VAL A 168 0.72 4.15 -14.53
N GLU A 169 -0.53 4.60 -14.64
CA GLU A 169 -0.87 6.00 -14.85
C GLU A 169 -0.46 6.85 -13.65
N SER A 170 -0.76 6.39 -12.44
CA SER A 170 -0.34 7.04 -11.20
C SER A 170 1.18 7.16 -11.10
N THR A 171 1.92 6.10 -11.42
CA THR A 171 3.39 6.14 -11.40
C THR A 171 3.95 7.14 -12.42
N ARG A 172 3.40 7.14 -13.64
CA ARG A 172 3.81 8.12 -14.68
C ARG A 172 3.60 9.55 -14.22
N ALA A 173 2.44 9.85 -13.64
CA ALA A 173 2.19 11.19 -13.10
C ALA A 173 3.23 11.61 -12.06
N LEU A 174 3.62 10.69 -11.15
CA LEU A 174 4.62 10.95 -10.11
C LEU A 174 6.01 11.25 -10.70
N ILE A 175 6.48 10.45 -11.67
CA ILE A 175 7.81 10.63 -12.25
C ILE A 175 7.87 11.83 -13.23
N GLU A 176 6.81 12.06 -14.00
CA GLU A 176 6.67 13.21 -14.90
C GLU A 176 6.63 14.52 -14.12
N ALA A 177 6.00 14.54 -12.95
CA ALA A 177 5.98 15.72 -12.07
C ALA A 177 7.39 16.14 -11.61
N MET A 178 8.35 15.20 -11.60
CA MET A 178 9.77 15.44 -11.29
C MET A 178 10.63 15.57 -12.55
N GLY A 179 10.03 15.75 -13.74
CA GLY A 179 10.73 15.97 -15.00
C GLY A 179 11.40 14.73 -15.59
N SER A 180 11.03 13.52 -15.15
CA SER A 180 11.57 12.29 -15.71
C SER A 180 10.87 11.93 -17.02
N ASP A 181 11.66 11.45 -18.00
CA ASP A 181 11.21 10.90 -19.28
C ASP A 181 11.24 9.36 -19.30
N ALA A 182 11.46 8.73 -18.14
CA ALA A 182 11.48 7.28 -18.01
C ALA A 182 10.17 6.66 -18.49
N GLN A 183 10.28 5.54 -19.22
CA GLN A 183 9.14 4.90 -19.85
C GLN A 183 8.65 3.70 -19.01
N ILE A 184 7.35 3.70 -18.72
CA ILE A 184 6.70 2.53 -18.13
C ILE A 184 5.72 1.98 -19.16
N THR A 185 6.02 0.83 -19.72
CA THR A 185 5.22 0.22 -20.79
C THR A 185 4.52 -1.05 -20.29
N ARG A 186 3.33 -1.31 -20.82
CA ARG A 186 2.63 -2.59 -20.62
C ARG A 186 2.44 -3.26 -21.96
N THR A 187 2.90 -4.50 -22.09
CA THR A 187 2.88 -5.27 -23.32
C THR A 187 2.54 -6.73 -23.07
N SER A 188 2.06 -7.41 -24.12
CA SER A 188 1.82 -8.86 -24.08
C SER A 188 3.01 -9.69 -24.56
N GLU A 189 4.07 -9.05 -25.09
CA GLU A 189 5.25 -9.70 -25.62
C GLU A 189 6.50 -9.30 -24.83
N PHE A 190 7.40 -10.26 -24.61
CA PHE A 190 8.71 -9.95 -24.06
C PHE A 190 9.53 -9.12 -25.04
N PRO A 191 10.29 -8.10 -24.58
CA PRO A 191 11.29 -7.42 -25.38
C PRO A 191 12.26 -8.43 -26.05
N ALA A 192 12.71 -8.14 -27.26
CA ALA A 192 13.56 -9.05 -28.02
C ALA A 192 14.86 -9.44 -27.28
N SER A 193 15.42 -8.49 -26.49
CA SER A 193 16.62 -8.70 -25.67
C SER A 193 16.43 -9.69 -24.52
N VAL A 194 15.17 -9.95 -24.15
CA VAL A 194 14.78 -10.83 -23.03
C VAL A 194 14.20 -12.15 -23.56
N GLN A 195 13.96 -12.30 -24.87
CA GLN A 195 13.48 -13.55 -25.45
C GLN A 195 14.58 -14.60 -25.50
N VAL A 196 14.20 -15.87 -25.35
CA VAL A 196 15.11 -16.99 -25.46
C VAL A 196 15.33 -17.31 -26.96
N GLU A 197 16.59 -17.30 -27.41
CA GLU A 197 16.95 -17.60 -28.81
C GLU A 197 16.65 -19.06 -29.20
N ASP A 198 16.71 -20.00 -28.26
CA ASP A 198 16.47 -21.43 -28.50
C ASP A 198 15.54 -22.04 -27.44
N MET A 199 14.24 -22.11 -27.76
CA MET A 199 13.20 -22.74 -26.95
C MET A 199 13.52 -24.16 -26.47
N ARG A 200 14.35 -24.91 -27.18
CA ARG A 200 14.71 -26.29 -26.79
C ARG A 200 15.70 -26.29 -25.62
N LYS A 201 16.59 -25.30 -25.55
CA LYS A 201 17.52 -25.12 -24.42
C LYS A 201 16.77 -24.64 -23.15
N ALA A 202 15.82 -23.74 -23.30
CA ALA A 202 15.02 -23.23 -22.20
C ALA A 202 14.16 -24.32 -21.53
N VAL A 203 13.46 -25.14 -22.32
CA VAL A 203 12.65 -26.26 -21.80
C VAL A 203 13.51 -27.33 -21.13
N GLY A 204 14.72 -27.56 -21.63
CA GLY A 204 15.68 -28.54 -21.06
C GLY A 204 16.32 -28.04 -19.74
N ALA A 205 16.56 -26.74 -19.60
CA ALA A 205 17.08 -26.12 -18.38
C ALA A 205 15.97 -26.04 -17.31
N ALA A 206 14.80 -25.49 -17.63
CA ALA A 206 13.66 -25.38 -16.75
C ALA A 206 13.20 -26.74 -16.18
N ARG A 207 13.27 -27.83 -16.96
CA ARG A 207 12.98 -29.18 -16.45
C ARG A 207 14.02 -29.65 -15.42
N ARG A 208 15.30 -29.40 -15.66
CA ARG A 208 16.37 -29.81 -14.73
C ARG A 208 16.31 -28.97 -13.43
N GLU A 209 16.10 -27.72 -13.56
CA GLU A 209 16.02 -26.78 -12.44
C GLU A 209 14.77 -27.00 -11.59
N PHE A 210 13.61 -27.27 -12.19
CA PHE A 210 12.40 -27.66 -11.47
C PHE A 210 12.61 -28.91 -10.60
N PHE A 211 13.37 -29.90 -11.06
CA PHE A 211 13.67 -31.11 -10.29
C PHE A 211 14.77 -30.91 -9.22
N THR A 212 15.66 -29.94 -9.40
CA THR A 212 16.75 -29.68 -8.44
C THR A 212 16.40 -28.56 -7.44
N SER A 213 15.72 -27.49 -7.87
CA SER A 213 15.38 -26.35 -7.02
C SER A 213 14.11 -26.58 -6.20
N SER A 214 13.11 -27.29 -6.72
CA SER A 214 11.89 -27.56 -5.95
C SER A 214 12.13 -28.34 -4.64
N GLY A 215 13.21 -29.13 -4.56
CA GLY A 215 13.60 -29.86 -3.36
C GLY A 215 14.36 -29.02 -2.32
N HIS A 216 15.13 -28.02 -2.73
CA HIS A 216 15.91 -27.15 -1.84
C HIS A 216 15.15 -25.87 -1.50
N TYR A 217 14.54 -25.22 -2.49
CA TYR A 217 13.77 -23.99 -2.30
C TYR A 217 12.56 -24.17 -1.37
N ALA A 218 11.82 -25.29 -1.53
CA ALA A 218 10.71 -25.61 -0.64
C ALA A 218 11.15 -25.83 0.83
N LYS A 219 12.38 -26.34 1.07
CA LYS A 219 12.89 -26.57 2.42
C LYS A 219 13.44 -25.30 3.09
N ASP A 220 14.10 -24.44 2.34
CA ASP A 220 14.73 -23.24 2.88
C ASP A 220 13.75 -22.09 3.04
N VAL A 221 12.81 -21.92 2.11
CA VAL A 221 11.69 -20.95 2.22
C VAL A 221 10.73 -21.37 3.33
N ALA A 222 10.39 -22.65 3.45
CA ALA A 222 9.54 -23.14 4.54
C ALA A 222 10.20 -22.93 5.91
N LYS A 223 11.52 -23.07 6.01
CA LYS A 223 12.24 -22.91 7.28
C LYS A 223 12.40 -21.45 7.70
N SER A 224 12.78 -20.56 6.78
CA SER A 224 12.94 -19.14 7.09
C SER A 224 11.60 -18.40 7.26
N ALA A 225 10.59 -18.74 6.46
CA ALA A 225 9.24 -18.23 6.64
C ALA A 225 8.62 -18.74 7.95
N ALA A 226 8.77 -20.04 8.28
CA ALA A 226 8.27 -20.59 9.51
C ALA A 226 8.92 -19.96 10.75
N GLU A 227 10.23 -19.69 10.76
CA GLU A 227 10.92 -19.04 11.89
C GLU A 227 10.48 -17.60 12.11
N LYS A 228 10.36 -16.78 11.02
CA LYS A 228 9.87 -15.41 11.12
C LYS A 228 8.41 -15.36 11.61
N VAL A 229 7.56 -16.13 11.00
CA VAL A 229 6.12 -16.13 11.32
C VAL A 229 5.82 -16.77 12.69
N VAL A 230 6.59 -17.76 13.11
CA VAL A 230 6.50 -18.32 14.49
C VAL A 230 6.87 -17.26 15.51
N ASN A 231 7.92 -16.47 15.28
CA ASN A 231 8.31 -15.40 16.22
C ASN A 231 7.29 -14.26 16.27
N GLU A 232 6.72 -13.85 15.12
CA GLU A 232 5.67 -12.82 15.06
C GLU A 232 4.35 -13.32 15.66
N LYS A 233 3.99 -14.57 15.42
CA LYS A 233 2.76 -15.16 15.98
C LYS A 233 2.89 -15.51 17.45
N LEU A 234 4.07 -15.87 17.95
CA LEU A 234 4.35 -15.97 19.39
C LEU A 234 4.21 -14.60 20.07
N ALA A 235 4.65 -13.54 19.44
CA ALA A 235 4.41 -12.17 19.91
C ALA A 235 2.92 -11.81 19.88
N GLN A 236 2.18 -12.21 18.85
CA GLN A 236 0.72 -12.02 18.76
C GLN A 236 -0.06 -12.89 19.77
N LEU A 237 0.34 -14.15 20.01
CA LEU A 237 -0.29 -15.03 20.97
C LEU A 237 -0.07 -14.59 22.42
N HIS A 238 1.07 -13.97 22.73
CA HIS A 238 1.27 -13.31 24.02
C HIS A 238 0.36 -12.08 24.20
N LEU A 239 -0.06 -11.44 23.11
CA LEU A 239 -1.02 -10.34 23.12
C LEU A 239 -2.48 -10.80 23.17
N GLN A 240 -2.81 -12.02 22.70
CA GLN A 240 -4.18 -12.54 22.63
C GLN A 240 -4.71 -13.16 23.93
N LYS A 241 -3.90 -13.28 24.98
CA LYS A 241 -4.33 -13.91 26.25
C LYS A 241 -5.19 -13.04 27.16
N GLN A 242 -5.49 -11.80 26.76
CA GLN A 242 -6.48 -10.95 27.43
C GLN A 242 -7.63 -10.70 26.45
N GLU A 243 -8.87 -10.80 26.91
CA GLU A 243 -10.04 -10.28 26.18
C GLU A 243 -9.87 -8.77 26.00
N GLN A 244 -9.20 -8.39 24.92
CA GLN A 244 -8.95 -7.00 24.63
C GLN A 244 -10.18 -6.38 24.00
N THR A 245 -10.60 -5.24 24.53
CA THR A 245 -11.60 -4.39 23.89
C THR A 245 -11.06 -3.91 22.53
N LEU A 246 -11.93 -3.50 21.60
CA LEU A 246 -11.50 -2.91 20.32
C LEU A 246 -10.50 -1.76 20.52
N ARG A 247 -10.66 -0.99 21.59
CA ARG A 247 -9.74 0.12 21.94
C ARG A 247 -8.35 -0.40 22.33
N GLU A 248 -8.27 -1.50 23.06
CA GLU A 248 -7.00 -2.14 23.43
C GLU A 248 -6.34 -2.78 22.21
N LYS A 249 -7.11 -3.47 21.36
CA LYS A 249 -6.64 -4.01 20.07
C LYS A 249 -6.05 -2.91 19.16
N LEU A 250 -6.62 -1.69 19.21
CA LEU A 250 -6.13 -0.53 18.48
C LEU A 250 -5.06 0.28 19.24
N GLY A 251 -4.61 -0.20 20.40
CA GLY A 251 -3.58 0.49 21.20
C GLY A 251 -4.02 1.80 21.84
N VAL A 252 -5.34 2.07 21.91
CA VAL A 252 -5.87 3.31 22.52
C VAL A 252 -5.82 3.18 24.04
N LYS A 253 -4.92 3.90 24.68
CA LYS A 253 -4.83 3.97 26.13
C LYS A 253 -6.10 4.62 26.69
N ASN A 254 -6.65 4.05 27.77
CA ASN A 254 -7.80 4.62 28.45
C ASN A 254 -7.53 6.07 28.85
N GLY A 255 -8.35 7.00 28.34
CA GLY A 255 -8.26 8.44 28.60
C GLY A 255 -7.49 9.27 27.59
N ALA A 256 -6.75 8.68 26.65
CA ALA A 256 -5.96 9.40 25.66
C ALA A 256 -6.79 10.09 24.54
N GLY A 257 -8.02 9.64 24.30
CA GLY A 257 -8.94 10.28 23.34
C GLY A 257 -8.57 10.17 21.86
N LYS A 258 -7.36 9.74 21.52
CA LYS A 258 -6.86 9.60 20.14
C LYS A 258 -6.44 8.15 19.86
N MET A 259 -6.75 7.66 18.68
CA MET A 259 -6.26 6.37 18.22
C MET A 259 -4.75 6.45 17.91
N PRO A 260 -4.00 5.33 18.02
CA PRO A 260 -2.59 5.32 17.62
C PRO A 260 -2.46 5.71 16.15
N THR A 261 -1.44 6.51 15.87
CA THR A 261 -1.06 6.88 14.51
C THR A 261 -0.16 5.82 13.91
N ILE A 262 -0.15 5.76 12.60
CA ILE A 262 0.76 4.97 11.79
C ILE A 262 1.61 5.93 10.95
N GLU A 263 2.82 5.59 10.68
CA GLU A 263 3.65 6.33 9.75
C GLU A 263 3.16 6.10 8.31
N ALA A 264 3.19 7.13 7.48
CA ALA A 264 2.85 7.04 6.06
C ALA A 264 4.09 6.56 5.27
N GLU A 265 4.64 5.39 5.65
CA GLU A 265 5.92 4.89 5.13
C GLU A 265 5.97 4.85 3.61
N ARG A 266 4.89 4.38 2.95
CA ARG A 266 4.79 4.37 1.48
C ARG A 266 4.90 5.79 0.89
N ASN A 267 4.21 6.76 1.47
CA ASN A 267 4.26 8.15 1.01
C ASN A 267 5.68 8.71 1.15
N ILE A 268 6.32 8.48 2.29
CA ILE A 268 7.68 8.94 2.57
C ILE A 268 8.67 8.29 1.60
N ALA A 269 8.56 6.99 1.35
CA ALA A 269 9.42 6.28 0.39
C ALA A 269 9.25 6.80 -1.04
N ILE A 270 8.02 7.10 -1.46
CA ILE A 270 7.74 7.70 -2.77
C ILE A 270 8.35 9.10 -2.87
N LEU A 271 8.20 9.96 -1.84
CA LEU A 271 8.77 11.31 -1.83
C LEU A 271 10.30 11.29 -1.85
N ASP A 272 10.92 10.39 -1.08
CA ASP A 272 12.37 10.18 -1.13
C ASP A 272 12.83 9.76 -2.54
N ALA A 273 12.12 8.83 -3.18
CA ALA A 273 12.42 8.43 -4.54
C ALA A 273 12.21 9.56 -5.55
N MET A 274 11.11 10.32 -5.43
CA MET A 274 10.84 11.48 -6.28
C MET A 274 11.93 12.55 -6.16
N SER A 275 12.40 12.86 -4.96
CA SER A 275 13.48 13.83 -4.72
C SER A 275 14.85 13.41 -5.32
N ARG A 276 15.03 12.12 -5.60
CA ARG A 276 16.21 11.59 -6.31
C ARG A 276 16.05 11.59 -7.82
N ILE A 277 14.81 11.69 -8.33
CA ILE A 277 14.50 11.78 -9.75
C ILE A 277 14.71 13.21 -10.25
N GLY A 278 14.20 14.22 -9.54
CA GLY A 278 14.29 15.62 -9.89
C GLY A 278 14.45 16.53 -8.67
N ASP A 279 14.65 17.80 -8.89
CA ASP A 279 14.77 18.80 -7.83
C ASP A 279 13.37 19.16 -7.30
N PRO A 280 13.08 18.94 -6.01
CA PRO A 280 11.81 19.32 -5.40
C PRO A 280 11.51 20.82 -5.43
N ASP A 281 12.54 21.68 -5.49
CA ASP A 281 12.39 23.13 -5.57
C ASP A 281 12.04 23.60 -6.99
N GLU A 282 12.28 22.77 -8.02
CA GLU A 282 11.99 23.06 -9.43
C GLU A 282 11.21 21.90 -10.09
N PRO A 283 10.02 21.54 -9.59
CA PRO A 283 9.23 20.46 -10.18
C PRO A 283 8.75 20.83 -11.59
N ALA A 284 8.48 19.83 -12.41
CA ALA A 284 8.02 20.07 -13.78
C ALA A 284 6.57 20.61 -13.87
N VAL A 285 5.80 20.49 -12.79
CA VAL A 285 4.41 20.97 -12.66
C VAL A 285 4.19 21.58 -11.27
N ASP A 286 3.29 22.56 -11.18
CA ASP A 286 2.95 23.19 -9.90
C ASP A 286 1.99 22.32 -9.06
N GLU A 287 1.10 21.60 -9.74
CA GLU A 287 0.10 20.73 -9.13
C GLU A 287 0.07 19.37 -9.83
N MET A 288 -0.21 18.32 -9.06
CA MET A 288 -0.26 16.96 -9.56
C MET A 288 -1.55 16.26 -9.13
N PHE A 289 -2.24 15.61 -10.09
CA PHE A 289 -3.29 14.64 -9.77
C PHE A 289 -2.65 13.33 -9.33
N THR A 290 -3.05 12.83 -8.15
CA THR A 290 -2.48 11.62 -7.58
C THR A 290 -3.52 10.82 -6.79
N ARG A 291 -3.36 9.51 -6.74
CA ARG A 291 -4.14 8.62 -5.86
C ARG A 291 -3.41 8.27 -4.55
N ILE A 292 -2.16 8.72 -4.40
CA ILE A 292 -1.30 8.43 -3.26
C ILE A 292 -1.40 9.53 -2.21
N PHE A 293 -1.20 10.78 -2.62
CA PHE A 293 -1.27 11.95 -1.76
C PHE A 293 -2.61 12.65 -1.93
N GLY A 294 -3.14 13.22 -0.86
CA GLY A 294 -4.40 13.95 -0.93
C GLY A 294 -4.33 15.30 -0.25
N ASP A 295 -5.07 16.23 -0.80
CA ASP A 295 -5.39 17.48 -0.14
C ASP A 295 -6.80 17.42 0.47
N ILE A 296 -7.15 18.42 1.28
CA ILE A 296 -8.46 18.53 1.91
C ILE A 296 -9.11 19.88 1.64
N ALA A 297 -10.41 19.85 1.38
CA ALA A 297 -11.27 21.01 1.41
C ALA A 297 -12.22 20.92 2.61
N ILE A 298 -12.29 21.98 3.43
CA ILE A 298 -13.21 22.07 4.58
C ILE A 298 -14.16 23.23 4.39
N ASP A 299 -15.47 22.93 4.34
CA ASP A 299 -16.53 23.94 4.38
C ASP A 299 -16.65 24.47 5.83
N ALA A 300 -16.04 25.63 6.07
CA ALA A 300 -15.99 26.24 7.40
C ALA A 300 -17.39 26.65 7.91
N GLU A 301 -18.36 26.94 7.02
CA GLU A 301 -19.72 27.32 7.44
C GLU A 301 -20.48 26.12 8.03
N LYS A 302 -20.25 24.93 7.50
CA LYS A 302 -20.85 23.69 7.99
C LYS A 302 -20.07 23.07 9.13
N CYS A 303 -18.78 23.35 9.25
CA CYS A 303 -17.92 22.77 10.27
C CYS A 303 -18.37 23.16 11.67
N SER A 304 -18.40 22.21 12.59
CA SER A 304 -18.76 22.47 14.01
C SER A 304 -17.56 22.53 14.94
N GLY A 305 -16.34 22.44 14.44
CA GLY A 305 -15.12 22.38 15.24
C GLY A 305 -15.01 21.16 16.16
N CYS A 306 -15.71 20.04 15.85
CA CYS A 306 -15.81 18.90 16.76
C CYS A 306 -14.54 18.04 16.87
N GLY A 307 -13.58 18.16 15.93
CA GLY A 307 -12.30 17.44 15.93
C GLY A 307 -12.35 15.95 15.63
N MET A 308 -13.47 15.42 15.12
CA MET A 308 -13.58 14.01 14.74
C MET A 308 -12.59 13.64 13.64
N CYS A 309 -12.37 14.53 12.67
CA CYS A 309 -11.40 14.35 11.60
C CYS A 309 -9.97 14.16 12.12
N VAL A 310 -9.58 14.92 13.13
CA VAL A 310 -8.28 14.78 13.81
C VAL A 310 -8.20 13.46 14.60
N MET A 311 -9.28 13.11 15.31
CA MET A 311 -9.30 11.91 16.16
C MET A 311 -9.08 10.63 15.35
N PHE A 312 -9.65 10.56 14.15
CA PHE A 312 -9.63 9.36 13.33
C PHE A 312 -8.56 9.35 12.23
N CYS A 313 -7.84 10.47 12.01
CA CYS A 313 -6.76 10.48 11.02
C CYS A 313 -5.73 9.40 11.37
N PRO A 314 -5.48 8.42 10.47
CA PRO A 314 -4.58 7.32 10.77
C PRO A 314 -3.11 7.75 10.79
N THR A 315 -2.73 8.67 9.93
CA THR A 315 -1.34 9.10 9.72
C THR A 315 -1.01 10.42 10.41
N ASP A 316 -1.97 11.01 11.14
CA ASP A 316 -1.80 12.32 11.77
C ASP A 316 -1.63 13.49 10.78
N ALA A 317 -1.95 13.28 9.50
CA ALA A 317 -1.97 14.36 8.51
C ALA A 317 -2.85 15.53 8.93
N LEU A 318 -3.93 15.27 9.69
CA LEU A 318 -4.77 16.29 10.34
C LEU A 318 -4.49 16.31 11.83
N ARG A 319 -4.02 17.45 12.31
CA ARG A 319 -3.70 17.72 13.73
C ARG A 319 -4.44 18.96 14.23
N LYS A 320 -4.53 19.09 15.54
CA LYS A 320 -4.99 20.32 16.17
C LYS A 320 -3.81 21.28 16.29
N ALA A 321 -3.95 22.51 15.82
CA ALA A 321 -2.95 23.55 16.03
C ALA A 321 -2.88 23.91 17.53
N VAL A 322 -1.68 23.76 18.12
CA VAL A 322 -1.48 23.90 19.57
C VAL A 322 -1.06 25.31 19.96
N ASP A 323 -0.25 25.98 19.13
CA ASP A 323 0.49 27.19 19.49
C ASP A 323 -0.12 28.49 18.95
N ARG A 324 -1.32 28.46 18.38
CA ARG A 324 -1.98 29.67 17.88
C ARG A 324 -3.21 30.00 18.71
N HIS A 325 -3.21 31.19 19.26
CA HIS A 325 -4.39 31.72 19.91
C HIS A 325 -5.50 31.89 18.89
N PRO A 326 -6.64 31.19 19.03
CA PRO A 326 -7.75 31.42 18.13
C PRO A 326 -8.22 32.86 18.32
N ASP A 327 -8.40 33.59 17.20
CA ASP A 327 -9.25 34.76 17.19
C ASP A 327 -10.63 34.39 17.77
N GLU A 328 -11.34 35.33 18.38
CA GLU A 328 -12.65 35.04 18.96
C GLU A 328 -13.56 34.36 17.92
N GLY A 329 -13.96 33.11 18.19
CA GLY A 329 -14.83 32.34 17.32
C GLY A 329 -14.12 31.48 16.27
N LYS A 330 -12.79 31.53 16.13
CA LYS A 330 -12.00 30.75 15.18
C LYS A 330 -11.12 29.70 15.89
N ALA A 331 -10.80 28.65 15.21
CA ALA A 331 -9.80 27.67 15.59
C ALA A 331 -9.04 27.21 14.32
N TYR A 332 -7.92 26.53 14.52
CA TYR A 332 -7.10 26.09 13.40
C TYR A 332 -6.76 24.60 13.53
N LEU A 333 -6.74 23.94 12.40
CA LEU A 333 -6.14 22.63 12.23
C LEU A 333 -4.83 22.80 11.48
N GLU A 334 -3.88 21.93 11.76
CA GLU A 334 -2.70 21.71 10.95
C GLU A 334 -2.98 20.56 9.99
N PHE A 335 -2.64 20.74 8.73
CA PHE A 335 -2.77 19.72 7.71
C PHE A 335 -1.45 19.54 6.95
N GLN A 336 -0.95 18.30 6.94
CA GLN A 336 0.28 17.90 6.27
C GLN A 336 -0.06 17.06 5.03
N VAL A 337 0.21 17.61 3.84
CA VAL A 337 -0.12 16.97 2.57
C VAL A 337 0.65 15.65 2.40
N SER A 338 1.95 15.64 2.72
CA SER A 338 2.83 14.47 2.59
C SER A 338 2.36 13.26 3.41
N ASP A 339 1.69 13.49 4.54
CA ASP A 339 1.17 12.43 5.42
C ASP A 339 -0.25 11.95 5.02
N CYS A 340 -0.92 12.65 4.11
CA CYS A 340 -2.29 12.29 3.71
C CYS A 340 -2.30 11.15 2.69
N VAL A 341 -2.78 9.99 3.10
CA VAL A 341 -2.85 8.76 2.29
C VAL A 341 -4.19 8.57 1.56
N GLN A 342 -4.99 9.60 1.39
CA GLN A 342 -6.31 9.55 0.73
C GLN A 342 -7.24 8.43 1.23
N CYS A 343 -7.20 8.14 2.53
CA CYS A 343 -8.02 7.07 3.10
C CYS A 343 -9.51 7.45 3.30
N ASN A 344 -9.86 8.71 3.12
CA ASN A 344 -11.20 9.30 3.27
C ASN A 344 -11.80 9.23 4.68
N LEU A 345 -11.08 8.75 5.68
CA LEU A 345 -11.64 8.52 7.01
C LEU A 345 -12.07 9.81 7.74
N CYS A 346 -11.39 10.93 7.49
CA CYS A 346 -11.77 12.24 8.03
C CYS A 346 -13.13 12.71 7.51
N ALA A 347 -13.43 12.49 6.22
CA ALA A 347 -14.72 12.80 5.59
C ALA A 347 -15.82 11.86 6.07
N ASP A 348 -15.53 10.56 6.17
CA ASP A 348 -16.46 9.55 6.68
C ASP A 348 -16.86 9.79 8.13
N ALA A 349 -15.90 10.17 8.97
CA ALA A 349 -16.10 10.47 10.38
C ALA A 349 -16.79 11.84 10.60
N CYS A 350 -16.86 12.69 9.58
CA CYS A 350 -17.44 14.02 9.69
C CYS A 350 -18.98 13.96 9.72
N LEU A 351 -19.57 14.20 10.88
CA LEU A 351 -21.03 14.23 11.05
C LEU A 351 -21.71 15.34 10.23
N LYS A 352 -20.98 16.41 9.91
CA LYS A 352 -21.46 17.55 9.14
C LYS A 352 -21.21 17.40 7.64
N LYS A 353 -20.48 16.37 7.23
CA LYS A 353 -20.10 16.14 5.82
C LYS A 353 -19.52 17.41 5.17
N CYS A 354 -18.64 18.08 5.90
CA CYS A 354 -18.00 19.34 5.50
C CYS A 354 -16.54 19.17 5.11
N ILE A 355 -16.05 17.95 4.96
CA ILE A 355 -14.68 17.63 4.55
C ILE A 355 -14.75 16.80 3.27
N GLU A 356 -13.95 17.19 2.31
CA GLU A 356 -13.74 16.47 1.06
C GLU A 356 -12.24 16.25 0.86
N ILE A 357 -11.87 15.07 0.35
CA ILE A 357 -10.50 14.78 -0.08
C ILE A 357 -10.36 15.19 -1.54
N VAL A 358 -9.35 16.00 -1.82
CA VAL A 358 -9.02 16.47 -3.16
C VAL A 358 -7.81 15.69 -3.67
N PRO A 359 -7.90 14.99 -4.81
CA PRO A 359 -6.80 14.19 -5.35
C PRO A 359 -5.79 15.01 -6.16
N VAL A 360 -5.81 16.34 -6.05
CA VAL A 360 -4.82 17.26 -6.62
C VAL A 360 -4.04 17.87 -5.49
N VAL A 361 -2.73 17.80 -5.56
CA VAL A 361 -1.82 18.32 -4.53
C VAL A 361 -0.84 19.32 -5.15
N SER A 362 -0.51 20.37 -4.38
CA SER A 362 0.58 21.29 -4.72
C SER A 362 1.92 20.59 -4.50
N MET A 363 2.82 20.69 -5.47
CA MET A 363 4.18 20.13 -5.35
C MET A 363 4.98 20.87 -4.28
N GLU A 364 4.81 22.19 -4.15
CA GLU A 364 5.44 22.98 -3.09
C GLU A 364 5.01 22.48 -1.69
N GLU A 365 3.70 22.37 -1.43
CA GLU A 365 3.19 21.89 -0.14
C GLU A 365 3.56 20.42 0.14
N LEU A 366 3.74 19.62 -0.91
CA LEU A 366 4.09 18.21 -0.79
C LEU A 366 5.52 18.01 -0.27
N PHE A 367 6.46 18.88 -0.70
CA PHE A 367 7.88 18.80 -0.34
C PHE A 367 8.33 19.81 0.72
N ASP A 368 7.49 20.77 1.11
CA ASP A 368 7.79 21.70 2.20
C ASP A 368 7.84 21.00 3.57
N PHE A 369 7.11 19.90 3.75
CA PHE A 369 6.97 19.15 5.00
C PHE A 369 6.49 20.00 6.18
N GLU A 370 6.04 21.23 5.94
CA GLU A 370 5.44 22.09 6.95
C GLU A 370 3.91 21.99 6.88
N PRO A 371 3.22 21.86 8.03
CA PRO A 371 1.78 21.76 8.02
C PRO A 371 1.14 23.12 7.73
N ARG A 372 0.27 23.19 6.75
CA ARG A 372 -0.54 24.38 6.54
C ARG A 372 -1.65 24.48 7.56
N LEU A 373 -2.07 25.72 7.83
CA LEU A 373 -3.17 26.02 8.73
C LEU A 373 -4.50 26.08 7.97
N VAL A 374 -5.45 25.32 8.48
CA VAL A 374 -6.83 25.32 7.98
C VAL A 374 -7.74 25.95 9.04
N GLU A 375 -8.35 27.10 8.71
CA GLU A 375 -9.29 27.79 9.61
C GLU A 375 -10.58 27.00 9.73
N ILE A 376 -11.05 26.83 10.95
CA ILE A 376 -12.34 26.22 11.28
C ILE A 376 -13.04 27.03 12.38
N PRO A 377 -14.36 26.93 12.54
CA PRO A 377 -15.06 27.54 13.67
C PRO A 377 -14.56 26.98 15.01
N ALA A 378 -14.46 27.83 16.03
CA ALA A 378 -14.20 27.36 17.39
C ALA A 378 -15.32 26.43 17.86
N ALA A 379 -14.97 25.35 18.56
CA ALA A 379 -15.94 24.42 19.11
C ALA A 379 -16.91 25.13 20.05
N LYS A 380 -18.22 24.98 19.85
CA LYS A 380 -19.23 25.53 20.74
C LYS A 380 -19.04 24.95 22.14
N LYS A 381 -19.09 25.85 23.18
CA LYS A 381 -19.01 25.46 24.60
C LYS A 381 -20.02 24.34 24.90
N GLY A 382 -19.51 23.12 25.14
CA GLY A 382 -20.31 21.91 25.34
C GLY A 382 -19.68 20.67 24.69
N ASN A 383 -18.85 20.82 23.69
CA ASN A 383 -18.11 19.70 23.06
C ASN A 383 -16.81 19.44 23.85
N LYS A 384 -16.89 18.56 24.85
CA LYS A 384 -15.79 18.25 25.79
C LYS A 384 -14.54 17.63 25.13
N LEU A 385 -14.54 17.36 23.82
CA LEU A 385 -13.40 16.75 23.10
C LEU A 385 -12.20 17.70 22.94
N PHE A 386 -12.44 19.01 22.82
CA PHE A 386 -11.37 20.01 22.68
C PHE A 386 -10.90 20.64 24.00
N ASN A 387 -11.63 20.43 25.12
CA ASN A 387 -11.36 21.09 26.40
C ASN A 387 -10.58 20.22 27.42
N ARG A 388 -9.93 19.12 27.02
CA ARG A 388 -9.22 18.21 27.94
C ARG A 388 -7.70 18.37 27.93
N ASN A 389 -7.18 19.57 27.72
CA ASN A 389 -5.78 19.87 28.06
C ASN A 389 -5.78 21.20 28.87
N LYS A 390 -6.01 21.08 30.16
CA LYS A 390 -5.44 21.90 31.20
C LYS A 390 -4.74 21.01 32.19
#